data_b5de03e3f4cbbfc502ac60e0cbd35747
#
_entry.id   b5de03e3f4cbbfc502ac60e0cbd35747
#
_cell.length_a   1.000
_cell.length_b   1.000
_cell.length_c   1.000
_cell.angle_alpha   90.00
_cell.angle_beta   90.00
_cell.angle_gamma   90.00
#
_symmetry.space_group_name_H-M   'P 1'
#
loop_
_entity.id
_entity.type
_entity.pdbx_description
1 polymer ?
#
loop_
_entity_poly.entity_id
_entity_poly.type
_entity_poly.pdbx_seq_one_letter_code
_entity_poly.pdbx_strand_id
1 'polypeptide(L)'
;MIKIITDSGSDILADTCEGVRVVPLHVSFEEEHYLDGVDLAHETFYEKLIETDVLPKTSQISPYEFLEAYREEFETGHEEEAVQLLVITLSSKLSGTYQSACIAAEEYEKQVYVVDSENVAVGERCLVMRAVELVQMGKSIDEVVTCLEKEKKELQVIALLDTLEYLKKGGRISP
;
A
#
# COMPACT_ATOMS: atom_id res chain seq x y z
N MET A 1 -10.38 12.79 13.74
CA MET A 1 -8.93 12.58 13.37
C MET A 1 -8.84 11.69 12.14
N ILE A 2 -7.96 12.00 11.17
CA ILE A 2 -7.71 11.17 9.99
C ILE A 2 -6.39 10.42 10.21
N LYS A 3 -6.42 9.08 10.06
CA LYS A 3 -5.23 8.21 10.05
C LYS A 3 -5.04 7.64 8.66
N ILE A 4 -3.79 7.44 8.25
CA ILE A 4 -3.44 7.01 6.90
C ILE A 4 -2.87 5.59 6.96
N ILE A 5 -3.37 4.72 6.08
CA ILE A 5 -2.89 3.35 5.88
C ILE A 5 -2.42 3.23 4.44
N THR A 6 -1.30 2.56 4.23
CA THR A 6 -0.82 2.18 2.89
C THR A 6 -0.29 0.75 2.92
N ASP A 7 0.03 0.19 1.77
CA ASP A 7 0.74 -1.08 1.69
C ASP A 7 2.25 -0.89 1.43
N SER A 8 3.02 -1.96 1.58
CA SER A 8 4.48 -1.89 1.42
C SER A 8 4.92 -1.63 -0.03
N GLY A 9 4.01 -1.75 -1.01
CA GLY A 9 4.27 -1.37 -2.39
C GLY A 9 4.54 0.13 -2.59
N SER A 10 4.26 0.96 -1.57
CA SER A 10 4.61 2.38 -1.54
C SER A 10 6.09 2.66 -1.29
N ASP A 11 6.92 1.66 -0.98
CA ASP A 11 8.31 1.82 -0.52
C ASP A 11 8.44 2.69 0.75
N ILE A 12 7.38 2.87 1.51
CA ILE A 12 7.43 3.49 2.83
C ILE A 12 7.74 2.37 3.83
N LEU A 13 8.88 2.50 4.52
CA LEU A 13 9.21 1.56 5.59
C LEU A 13 8.37 1.86 6.82
N ALA A 14 7.97 0.81 7.54
CA ALA A 14 7.27 0.95 8.80
C ALA A 14 8.04 1.90 9.74
N ASP A 15 7.33 2.74 10.47
CA ASP A 15 7.86 3.72 11.43
C ASP A 15 8.72 4.86 10.84
N THR A 16 8.89 4.94 9.51
CA THR A 16 9.65 6.02 8.88
C THR A 16 8.81 7.25 8.51
N CYS A 17 7.48 7.10 8.51
CA CYS A 17 6.54 8.18 8.23
C CYS A 17 5.52 8.28 9.35
N GLU A 18 5.64 9.31 10.18
CA GLU A 18 4.74 9.54 11.31
C GLU A 18 3.28 9.67 10.84
N GLY A 19 2.38 8.95 11.50
CA GLY A 19 0.94 8.97 11.20
C GLY A 19 0.54 8.12 9.98
N VAL A 20 1.45 7.34 9.42
CA VAL A 20 1.18 6.39 8.34
C VAL A 20 1.46 4.97 8.81
N ARG A 21 0.44 4.11 8.73
CA ARG A 21 0.58 2.67 8.95
C ARG A 21 0.85 1.98 7.62
N VAL A 22 1.84 1.10 7.60
CA VAL A 22 2.15 0.25 6.44
C VAL A 22 1.67 -1.17 6.70
N VAL A 23 0.84 -1.71 5.82
CA VAL A 23 0.43 -3.12 5.82
C VAL A 23 1.32 -3.88 4.82
N PRO A 24 2.03 -4.94 5.25
CA PRO A 24 2.99 -5.61 4.41
C PRO A 24 2.33 -6.48 3.33
N LEU A 25 2.88 -6.46 2.12
CA LEU A 25 2.63 -7.45 1.09
C LEU A 25 3.33 -8.77 1.45
N HIS A 26 2.87 -9.87 0.87
CA HIS A 26 3.53 -11.16 1.03
C HIS A 26 4.52 -11.42 -0.10
N VAL A 27 5.68 -11.95 0.26
CA VAL A 27 6.72 -12.41 -0.66
C VAL A 27 7.02 -13.88 -0.37
N SER A 28 7.13 -14.71 -1.39
CA SER A 28 7.51 -16.12 -1.23
C SER A 28 8.64 -16.51 -2.17
N PHE A 29 9.60 -17.25 -1.63
CA PHE A 29 10.64 -17.98 -2.34
C PHE A 29 10.40 -19.45 -2.11
N GLU A 30 9.90 -20.16 -3.14
CA GLU A 30 9.49 -21.57 -3.05
C GLU A 30 8.48 -21.78 -1.90
N GLU A 31 8.89 -22.50 -0.85
CA GLU A 31 8.09 -22.83 0.34
C GLU A 31 8.28 -21.80 1.49
N GLU A 32 9.19 -20.86 1.35
CA GLU A 32 9.44 -19.83 2.36
C GLU A 32 8.52 -18.63 2.11
N HIS A 33 7.85 -18.16 3.16
CA HIS A 33 6.90 -17.05 3.11
C HIS A 33 7.35 -15.93 4.02
N TYR A 34 7.27 -14.70 3.54
CA TYR A 34 7.73 -13.50 4.22
C TYR A 34 6.72 -12.36 4.10
N LEU A 35 6.76 -11.45 5.06
CA LEU A 35 6.11 -10.16 5.03
C LEU A 35 7.13 -9.08 4.62
N ASP A 36 6.84 -8.39 3.54
CA ASP A 36 7.72 -7.39 2.94
C ASP A 36 8.05 -6.25 3.94
N GLY A 37 9.35 -6.03 4.18
CA GLY A 37 9.83 -5.02 5.10
C GLY A 37 9.65 -5.33 6.59
N VAL A 38 9.10 -6.50 6.96
CA VAL A 38 8.91 -6.95 8.35
C VAL A 38 9.90 -8.06 8.70
N ASP A 39 9.80 -9.20 8.06
CA ASP A 39 10.69 -10.36 8.26
C ASP A 39 11.58 -10.64 7.05
N LEU A 40 11.44 -9.83 5.99
CA LEU A 40 12.30 -9.82 4.82
C LEU A 40 12.83 -8.40 4.58
N ALA A 41 14.03 -8.13 5.04
CA ALA A 41 14.71 -6.87 4.74
C ALA A 41 15.11 -6.80 3.25
N HIS A 42 15.15 -5.59 2.68
CA HIS A 42 15.47 -5.38 1.27
C HIS A 42 16.82 -5.99 0.87
N GLU A 43 17.85 -5.86 1.70
CA GLU A 43 19.16 -6.46 1.45
C GLU A 43 19.06 -7.99 1.33
N THR A 44 18.39 -8.63 2.28
CA THR A 44 18.16 -10.09 2.28
C THR A 44 17.33 -10.55 1.09
N PHE A 45 16.34 -9.74 0.66
CA PHE A 45 15.57 -10.02 -0.56
C PHE A 45 16.47 -10.08 -1.79
N TYR A 46 17.36 -9.08 -1.97
CA TYR A 46 18.25 -9.05 -3.11
C TYR A 46 19.35 -10.14 -3.06
N GLU A 47 19.85 -10.48 -1.86
CA GLU A 47 20.75 -11.62 -1.69
C GLU A 47 20.08 -12.92 -2.14
N LYS A 48 18.87 -13.21 -1.64
CA LYS A 48 18.09 -14.38 -2.06
C LYS A 48 17.79 -14.39 -3.56
N LEU A 49 17.46 -13.23 -4.14
CA LEU A 49 17.18 -13.10 -5.57
C LEU A 49 18.40 -13.44 -6.45
N ILE A 50 19.61 -13.17 -5.97
CA ILE A 50 20.87 -13.47 -6.67
C ILE A 50 21.27 -14.95 -6.49
N GLU A 51 21.00 -15.51 -5.30
CA GLU A 51 21.41 -16.86 -4.93
C GLU A 51 20.48 -17.95 -5.46
N THR A 52 19.25 -17.60 -5.83
CA THR A 52 18.26 -18.59 -6.32
C THR A 52 17.92 -18.39 -7.79
N ASP A 53 17.74 -19.51 -8.50
CA ASP A 53 17.19 -19.51 -9.87
C ASP A 53 15.65 -19.40 -9.88
N VAL A 54 15.01 -19.44 -8.70
CA VAL A 54 13.57 -19.40 -8.56
C VAL A 54 13.09 -17.95 -8.43
N LEU A 55 12.16 -17.59 -9.30
CA LEU A 55 11.55 -16.27 -9.26
C LEU A 55 10.66 -16.12 -8.00
N PRO A 56 10.89 -15.12 -7.14
CA PRO A 56 9.98 -14.85 -6.03
C PRO A 56 8.58 -14.51 -6.54
N LYS A 57 7.59 -14.89 -5.75
CA LYS A 57 6.18 -14.57 -6.01
C LYS A 57 5.70 -13.59 -4.95
N THR A 58 4.85 -12.66 -5.37
CA THR A 58 4.16 -11.76 -4.45
C THR A 58 2.68 -12.11 -4.42
N SER A 59 2.04 -11.95 -3.28
CA SER A 59 0.59 -12.03 -3.15
C SER A 59 0.02 -10.78 -2.49
N GLN A 60 -1.23 -10.52 -2.80
CA GLN A 60 -1.98 -9.40 -2.25
C GLN A 60 -2.20 -9.56 -0.74
N ILE A 61 -2.38 -8.45 -0.06
CA ILE A 61 -2.91 -8.41 1.31
C ILE A 61 -4.36 -8.91 1.28
N SER A 62 -4.73 -9.77 2.22
CA SER A 62 -6.09 -10.30 2.30
C SER A 62 -7.07 -9.28 2.90
N PRO A 63 -8.39 -9.41 2.65
CA PRO A 63 -9.39 -8.60 3.34
C PRO A 63 -9.33 -8.72 4.86
N TYR A 64 -9.00 -9.89 5.39
CA TYR A 64 -8.87 -10.12 6.83
C TYR A 64 -7.72 -9.29 7.44
N GLU A 65 -6.57 -9.22 6.79
CA GLU A 65 -5.42 -8.43 7.26
C GLU A 65 -5.73 -6.93 7.26
N PHE A 66 -6.46 -6.44 6.25
CA PHE A 66 -6.94 -5.05 6.28
C PHE A 66 -7.97 -4.82 7.39
N LEU A 67 -8.88 -5.78 7.62
CA LEU A 67 -9.85 -5.68 8.70
C LEU A 67 -9.18 -5.57 10.07
N GLU A 68 -8.15 -6.39 10.32
CA GLU A 68 -7.34 -6.31 11.54
C GLU A 68 -6.62 -4.95 11.64
N ALA A 69 -6.01 -4.48 10.56
CA ALA A 69 -5.35 -3.18 10.53
C ALA A 69 -6.33 -2.03 10.84
N TYR A 70 -7.56 -2.06 10.28
CA TYR A 70 -8.57 -1.05 10.55
C TYR A 70 -9.02 -1.09 12.01
N ARG A 71 -9.28 -2.29 12.55
CA ARG A 71 -9.67 -2.48 13.95
C ARG A 71 -8.65 -1.89 14.91
N GLU A 72 -7.38 -2.22 14.73
CA GLU A 72 -6.30 -1.71 15.57
C GLU A 72 -6.18 -0.18 15.50
N GLU A 73 -6.37 0.43 14.31
CA GLU A 73 -6.34 1.88 14.16
C GLU A 73 -7.53 2.57 14.84
N PHE A 74 -8.72 1.95 14.85
CA PHE A 74 -9.86 2.47 15.58
C PHE A 74 -9.68 2.31 17.10
N GLU A 75 -9.11 1.21 17.57
CA GLU A 75 -8.87 0.97 19.01
C GLU A 75 -7.81 1.91 19.60
N THR A 76 -6.81 2.31 18.81
CA THR A 76 -5.77 3.27 19.25
C THR A 76 -6.21 4.74 19.15
N GLY A 77 -7.42 5.01 18.67
CA GLY A 77 -8.03 6.34 18.68
C GLY A 77 -8.42 6.77 20.10
N HIS A 78 -8.25 8.07 20.40
CA HIS A 78 -8.76 8.63 21.64
C HIS A 78 -10.30 8.67 21.62
N GLU A 79 -10.95 8.30 22.73
CA GLU A 79 -12.41 8.19 22.84
C GLU A 79 -13.18 9.49 22.50
N GLU A 80 -12.51 10.64 22.46
CA GLU A 80 -13.13 11.95 22.24
C GLU A 80 -13.19 12.39 20.76
N GLU A 81 -12.45 11.75 19.84
CA GLU A 81 -12.42 12.12 18.43
C GLU A 81 -12.84 10.98 17.51
N ALA A 82 -13.82 11.24 16.65
CA ALA A 82 -14.18 10.29 15.60
C ALA A 82 -12.99 10.04 14.66
N VAL A 83 -12.51 8.80 14.60
CA VAL A 83 -11.43 8.37 13.71
C VAL A 83 -12.02 8.08 12.33
N GLN A 84 -11.33 8.55 11.28
CA GLN A 84 -11.55 8.17 9.89
C GLN A 84 -10.25 7.63 9.33
N LEU A 85 -10.33 6.56 8.54
CA LEU A 85 -9.17 5.94 7.91
C LEU A 85 -9.13 6.30 6.42
N LEU A 86 -7.98 6.76 5.96
CA LEU A 86 -7.65 6.92 4.55
C LEU A 86 -6.68 5.81 4.16
N VAL A 87 -7.12 4.92 3.30
CA VAL A 87 -6.33 3.78 2.83
C VAL A 87 -5.90 4.05 1.39
N ILE A 88 -4.60 4.09 1.13
CA ILE A 88 -4.03 4.30 -0.21
C ILE A 88 -3.26 3.03 -0.55
N THR A 89 -3.62 2.37 -1.63
CA THR A 89 -3.02 1.10 -2.04
C THR A 89 -2.30 1.22 -3.38
N LEU A 90 -1.40 0.27 -3.63
CA LEU A 90 -0.85 0.12 -4.98
C LEU A 90 -1.95 -0.13 -6.01
N SER A 91 -1.60 0.11 -7.28
CA SER A 91 -2.53 0.04 -8.42
C SER A 91 -3.33 -1.26 -8.45
N SER A 92 -4.65 -1.15 -8.56
CA SER A 92 -5.58 -2.26 -8.80
C SER A 92 -5.29 -3.05 -10.09
N LYS A 93 -4.55 -2.45 -11.03
CA LYS A 93 -4.09 -3.11 -12.27
C LYS A 93 -2.90 -4.07 -12.03
N LEU A 94 -2.17 -3.90 -10.92
CA LEU A 94 -0.98 -4.69 -10.58
C LEU A 94 -1.26 -5.76 -9.52
N SER A 95 -2.22 -5.49 -8.62
CA SER A 95 -2.54 -6.37 -7.48
C SER A 95 -4.01 -6.28 -7.09
N GLY A 96 -4.55 -7.36 -6.50
CA GLY A 96 -5.88 -7.35 -5.88
C GLY A 96 -5.93 -6.68 -4.50
N THR A 97 -4.84 -6.09 -4.02
CA THR A 97 -4.74 -5.42 -2.70
C THR A 97 -5.80 -4.33 -2.55
N TYR A 98 -6.01 -3.49 -3.58
CA TYR A 98 -7.08 -2.49 -3.58
C TYR A 98 -8.46 -3.11 -3.32
N GLN A 99 -8.78 -4.20 -4.03
CA GLN A 99 -10.07 -4.88 -3.86
C GLN A 99 -10.22 -5.47 -2.46
N SER A 100 -9.14 -6.03 -1.91
CA SER A 100 -9.12 -6.54 -0.52
C SER A 100 -9.41 -5.42 0.50
N ALA A 101 -8.78 -4.26 0.32
CA ALA A 101 -9.01 -3.09 1.17
C ALA A 101 -10.47 -2.61 1.10
N CYS A 102 -11.06 -2.57 -0.10
CA CYS A 102 -12.46 -2.20 -0.30
C CYS A 102 -13.42 -3.18 0.39
N ILE A 103 -13.18 -4.50 0.27
CA ILE A 103 -14.01 -5.52 0.94
C ILE A 103 -13.97 -5.34 2.45
N ALA A 104 -12.77 -5.14 3.03
CA ALA A 104 -12.64 -4.88 4.47
C ALA A 104 -13.36 -3.58 4.90
N ALA A 105 -13.37 -2.56 4.05
CA ALA A 105 -14.01 -1.27 4.33
C ALA A 105 -15.54 -1.34 4.38
N GLU A 106 -16.16 -2.37 3.81
CA GLU A 106 -17.64 -2.54 3.84
C GLU A 106 -18.20 -2.63 5.27
N GLU A 107 -17.38 -3.11 6.24
CA GLU A 107 -17.78 -3.15 7.66
C GLU A 107 -17.76 -1.76 8.34
N TYR A 108 -17.14 -0.76 7.72
CA TYR A 108 -16.88 0.57 8.30
C TYR A 108 -17.43 1.70 7.42
N GLU A 109 -18.70 1.63 7.06
CA GLU A 109 -19.35 2.62 6.18
C GLU A 109 -19.10 4.05 6.67
N LYS A 110 -18.60 4.93 5.79
CA LYS A 110 -18.25 6.34 6.04
C LYS A 110 -17.14 6.60 7.06
N GLN A 111 -16.44 5.56 7.48
CA GLN A 111 -15.28 5.69 8.36
C GLN A 111 -13.97 5.30 7.68
N VAL A 112 -14.03 4.42 6.67
CA VAL A 112 -12.87 3.98 5.88
C VAL A 112 -13.05 4.40 4.43
N TYR A 113 -12.06 5.11 3.89
CA TYR A 113 -12.01 5.62 2.53
C TYR A 113 -10.82 5.00 1.81
N VAL A 114 -11.07 4.26 0.74
CA VAL A 114 -10.02 3.54 0.01
C VAL A 114 -9.75 4.24 -1.33
N VAL A 115 -8.50 4.55 -1.58
CA VAL A 115 -8.02 5.19 -2.81
C VAL A 115 -7.08 4.24 -3.54
N ASP A 116 -7.43 3.89 -4.79
CA ASP A 116 -6.49 3.26 -5.72
C ASP A 116 -5.49 4.31 -6.20
N SER A 117 -4.21 4.15 -5.87
CA SER A 117 -3.19 5.09 -6.32
C SER A 117 -3.00 5.09 -7.83
N GLU A 118 -3.42 4.03 -8.51
CA GLU A 118 -3.10 3.73 -9.92
C GLU A 118 -1.57 3.72 -10.19
N ASN A 119 -0.80 3.62 -9.16
CA ASN A 119 0.65 3.69 -9.13
C ASN A 119 1.25 2.56 -8.27
N VAL A 120 2.56 2.53 -8.16
CA VAL A 120 3.35 1.67 -7.29
C VAL A 120 4.66 2.38 -6.96
N ALA A 121 5.34 1.95 -5.90
CA ALA A 121 6.62 2.48 -5.45
C ALA A 121 6.58 4.01 -5.27
N VAL A 122 7.49 4.74 -5.89
CA VAL A 122 7.60 6.20 -5.76
C VAL A 122 6.30 6.94 -6.11
N GLY A 123 5.50 6.44 -7.06
CA GLY A 123 4.24 7.09 -7.44
C GLY A 123 3.17 6.97 -6.36
N GLU A 124 3.02 5.81 -5.78
CA GLU A 124 2.15 5.57 -4.63
C GLU A 124 2.62 6.37 -3.42
N ARG A 125 3.93 6.31 -3.12
CA ARG A 125 4.55 7.11 -2.04
C ARG A 125 4.25 8.60 -2.17
N CYS A 126 4.34 9.17 -3.37
CA CYS A 126 4.02 10.58 -3.59
C CYS A 126 2.58 10.91 -3.17
N LEU A 127 1.60 10.03 -3.47
CA LEU A 127 0.21 10.24 -3.06
C LEU A 127 0.03 10.08 -1.55
N VAL A 128 0.70 9.13 -0.92
CA VAL A 128 0.67 8.97 0.55
C VAL A 128 1.24 10.21 1.23
N MET A 129 2.40 10.70 0.79
CA MET A 129 3.01 11.91 1.34
C MET A 129 2.12 13.15 1.12
N ARG A 130 1.46 13.22 -0.04
CA ARG A 130 0.49 14.29 -0.32
C ARG A 130 -0.72 14.23 0.62
N ALA A 131 -1.21 13.03 0.92
CA ALA A 131 -2.28 12.85 1.91
C ALA A 131 -1.86 13.34 3.29
N VAL A 132 -0.64 13.02 3.73
CA VAL A 132 -0.07 13.51 5.01
C VAL A 132 -0.08 15.02 5.05
N GLU A 133 0.42 15.70 4.00
CA GLU A 133 0.42 17.16 3.92
C GLU A 133 -0.99 17.75 4.05
N LEU A 134 -1.95 17.20 3.29
CA LEU A 134 -3.33 17.70 3.30
C LEU A 134 -3.99 17.53 4.67
N VAL A 135 -3.75 16.40 5.35
CA VAL A 135 -4.23 16.15 6.71
C VAL A 135 -3.61 17.15 7.69
N GLN A 136 -2.30 17.38 7.59
CA GLN A 136 -1.60 18.37 8.42
C GLN A 136 -2.10 19.81 8.18
N MET A 137 -2.58 20.11 6.98
CA MET A 137 -3.24 21.39 6.65
C MET A 137 -4.67 21.48 7.18
N GLY A 138 -5.17 20.46 7.88
CA GLY A 138 -6.52 20.42 8.46
C GLY A 138 -7.64 20.18 7.45
N LYS A 139 -7.34 19.57 6.30
CA LYS A 139 -8.35 19.21 5.31
C LYS A 139 -9.25 18.09 5.81
N SER A 140 -10.53 18.14 5.44
CA SER A 140 -11.47 17.04 5.68
C SER A 140 -11.14 15.84 4.82
N ILE A 141 -11.61 14.65 5.21
CA ILE A 141 -11.38 13.41 4.47
C ILE A 141 -11.89 13.51 3.02
N ASP A 142 -13.04 14.13 2.79
CA ASP A 142 -13.61 14.30 1.45
C ASP A 142 -12.76 15.24 0.57
N GLU A 143 -12.19 16.31 1.15
CA GLU A 143 -11.26 17.19 0.45
C GLU A 143 -9.97 16.46 0.09
N VAL A 144 -9.43 15.65 1.02
CA VAL A 144 -8.20 14.87 0.80
C VAL A 144 -8.44 13.86 -0.34
N VAL A 145 -9.48 13.05 -0.25
CA VAL A 145 -9.82 12.05 -1.28
C VAL A 145 -10.03 12.72 -2.64
N THR A 146 -10.78 13.82 -2.70
CA THR A 146 -11.03 14.56 -3.94
C THR A 146 -9.73 15.07 -4.57
N CYS A 147 -8.80 15.57 -3.74
CA CYS A 147 -7.51 16.06 -4.19
C CYS A 147 -6.65 14.92 -4.76
N LEU A 148 -6.55 13.80 -4.03
CA LEU A 148 -5.78 12.62 -4.47
C LEU A 148 -6.33 12.01 -5.76
N GLU A 149 -7.65 11.90 -5.89
CA GLU A 149 -8.32 11.38 -7.09
C GLU A 149 -8.06 12.23 -8.34
N LYS A 150 -7.81 13.53 -8.15
CA LYS A 150 -7.39 14.43 -9.21
C LYS A 150 -5.90 14.29 -9.49
N GLU A 151 -5.06 14.41 -8.46
CA GLU A 151 -3.60 14.50 -8.59
C GLU A 151 -3.00 13.17 -9.10
N LYS A 152 -3.56 12.00 -8.75
CA LYS A 152 -3.07 10.70 -9.26
C LYS A 152 -3.09 10.60 -10.78
N LYS A 153 -3.99 11.32 -11.47
CA LYS A 153 -4.09 11.35 -12.94
C LYS A 153 -3.00 12.19 -13.59
N GLU A 154 -2.39 13.08 -12.84
CA GLU A 154 -1.29 13.94 -13.28
C GLU A 154 0.08 13.29 -12.99
N LEU A 155 0.13 12.26 -12.15
CA LEU A 155 1.35 11.53 -11.84
C LEU A 155 1.76 10.64 -13.01
N GLN A 156 3.02 10.76 -13.42
CA GLN A 156 3.65 9.89 -14.39
C GLN A 156 4.90 9.27 -13.80
N VAL A 157 4.87 7.95 -13.58
CA VAL A 157 6.05 7.20 -13.15
C VAL A 157 6.74 6.61 -14.36
N ILE A 158 8.04 6.89 -14.49
CA ILE A 158 8.89 6.35 -15.55
C ILE A 158 9.91 5.43 -14.87
N ALA A 159 9.88 4.15 -15.22
CA ALA A 159 10.85 3.17 -14.75
C ALA A 159 11.78 2.77 -15.90
N LEU A 160 13.08 2.84 -15.64
CA LEU A 160 14.11 2.26 -16.52
C LEU A 160 14.42 0.85 -16.01
N LEU A 161 14.20 -0.15 -16.84
CA LEU A 161 14.37 -1.55 -16.49
C LEU A 161 15.46 -2.18 -17.37
N ASP A 162 16.39 -2.89 -16.77
CA ASP A 162 17.42 -3.64 -17.51
C ASP A 162 16.83 -4.81 -18.30
N THR A 163 15.75 -5.41 -17.76
CA THR A 163 15.03 -6.52 -18.39
C THR A 163 13.55 -6.47 -18.06
N LEU A 164 12.71 -6.91 -18.99
CA LEU A 164 11.27 -7.09 -18.81
C LEU A 164 10.89 -8.52 -18.41
N GLU A 165 11.88 -9.40 -18.26
CA GLU A 165 11.67 -10.83 -18.03
C GLU A 165 10.85 -11.09 -16.75
N TYR A 166 11.17 -10.40 -15.66
CA TYR A 166 10.48 -10.56 -14.37
C TYR A 166 9.01 -10.10 -14.45
N LEU A 167 8.74 -8.97 -15.09
CA LEU A 167 7.38 -8.46 -15.28
C LEU A 167 6.55 -9.41 -16.16
N LYS A 168 7.16 -9.98 -17.19
CA LYS A 168 6.51 -10.96 -18.07
C LYS A 168 6.22 -12.26 -17.33
N LYS A 169 7.21 -12.83 -16.63
CA LYS A 169 7.04 -14.06 -15.82
C LYS A 169 6.03 -13.86 -14.70
N GLY A 170 5.97 -12.67 -14.11
CA GLY A 170 4.99 -12.29 -13.10
C GLY A 170 3.59 -11.98 -13.65
N GLY A 171 3.40 -11.94 -14.96
CA GLY A 171 2.10 -11.66 -15.60
C GLY A 171 1.64 -10.20 -15.51
N ARG A 172 2.54 -9.26 -15.25
CA ARG A 172 2.24 -7.80 -15.15
C ARG A 172 2.37 -7.07 -16.47
N ILE A 173 2.94 -7.72 -17.50
CA ILE A 173 2.95 -7.25 -18.89
C ILE A 173 2.55 -8.40 -19.82
N SER A 174 1.90 -8.03 -20.93
CA SER A 174 1.59 -8.98 -22.00
C SER A 174 2.86 -9.48 -22.70
N PRO A 175 2.84 -10.70 -23.26
CA PRO A 175 3.93 -11.22 -24.08
C PRO A 175 4.22 -10.36 -25.31
#